data_88631662dae5db29ac9a72b71ba0b742
#
_entry.id   88631662dae5db29ac9a72b71ba0b742
#
_cell.length_a   1.000
_cell.length_b   1.000
_cell.length_c   1.000
_cell.angle_alpha   90.00
_cell.angle_beta   90.00
_cell.angle_gamma   90.00
#
_symmetry.space_group_name_H-M   'P 1'
#
loop_
_entity.id
_entity.type
_entity.pdbx_description
1 polymer ?
#
loop_
_entity_poly.entity_id
_entity_poly.type
_entity_poly.pdbx_seq_one_letter_code
_entity_poly.pdbx_strand_id
1 'polypeptide(L)'
;MHERALMDDLMRKIEEVAHENGGVRVTRVSVRLGALSHFTPEHFREHFADASRGTLAEGAEVEAVVDGDLDAPGASGVVLESVEVEPFDFELPEVW
;
A
#
# COMPACT_ATOMS: atom_id res chain seq x y z
N MET A 1 -2.89 15.48 10.04
CA MET A 1 -4.18 14.99 10.27
C MET A 1 -4.73 14.20 9.09
N HIS A 2 -4.51 14.68 7.92
CA HIS A 2 -4.97 13.93 6.77
C HIS A 2 -4.18 12.65 6.56
N GLU A 3 -2.95 12.64 7.00
CA GLU A 3 -2.10 11.47 6.83
C GLU A 3 -2.68 10.25 7.53
N ARG A 4 -3.24 10.46 8.72
CA ARG A 4 -3.78 9.34 9.46
C ARG A 4 -5.00 8.75 8.78
N ALA A 5 -5.89 9.61 8.30
CA ALA A 5 -7.08 9.14 7.61
C ALA A 5 -6.71 8.41 6.32
N LEU A 6 -5.73 8.95 5.61
CA LEU A 6 -5.27 8.32 4.39
C LEU A 6 -4.68 6.94 4.68
N MET A 7 -3.88 6.87 5.75
CA MET A 7 -3.23 5.61 6.12
C MET A 7 -4.26 4.57 6.54
N ASP A 8 -5.28 5.00 7.28
CA ASP A 8 -6.35 4.08 7.70
C ASP A 8 -7.13 3.55 6.51
N ASP A 9 -7.42 4.43 5.56
CA ASP A 9 -8.13 4.01 4.35
C ASP A 9 -7.29 3.07 3.52
N LEU A 10 -6.01 3.37 3.40
CA LEU A 10 -5.10 2.53 2.64
C LEU A 10 -5.02 1.15 3.28
N MET A 11 -4.89 1.11 4.60
CA MET A 11 -4.78 -0.17 5.31
C MET A 11 -6.04 -1.00 5.12
N ARG A 12 -7.20 -0.35 5.19
CA ARG A 12 -8.46 -1.05 4.97
C ARG A 12 -8.51 -1.66 3.57
N LYS A 13 -8.05 -0.91 2.58
CA LYS A 13 -8.04 -1.41 1.20
C LYS A 13 -7.08 -2.57 1.03
N ILE A 14 -5.93 -2.48 1.67
CA ILE A 14 -4.95 -3.56 1.61
C ILE A 14 -5.52 -4.84 2.19
N GLU A 15 -6.19 -4.72 3.34
CA GLU A 15 -6.78 -5.89 3.96
C GLU A 15 -7.91 -6.47 3.12
N GLU A 16 -8.69 -5.60 2.50
CA GLU A 16 -9.76 -6.02 1.62
C GLU A 16 -9.21 -6.82 0.44
N VAL A 17 -8.16 -6.31 -0.19
CA VAL A 17 -7.53 -7.01 -1.31
C VAL A 17 -6.97 -8.37 -0.86
N ALA A 18 -6.35 -8.40 0.31
CA ALA A 18 -5.79 -9.64 0.83
C ALA A 18 -6.88 -10.67 1.05
N HIS A 19 -8.00 -10.27 1.65
CA HIS A 19 -9.10 -11.18 1.89
C HIS A 19 -9.70 -11.70 0.58
N GLU A 20 -9.86 -10.82 -0.39
CA GLU A 20 -10.43 -11.21 -1.67
C GLU A 20 -9.57 -12.23 -2.40
N ASN A 21 -8.29 -12.24 -2.09
CA ASN A 21 -7.36 -13.16 -2.74
C ASN A 21 -6.98 -14.32 -1.83
N GLY A 22 -7.69 -14.50 -0.75
CA GLY A 22 -7.47 -15.64 0.14
C GLY A 22 -6.17 -15.57 0.92
N GLY A 23 -5.59 -14.39 1.02
CA GLY A 23 -4.32 -14.22 1.71
C GLY A 23 -4.49 -14.20 3.22
N VAL A 24 -3.51 -14.75 3.92
CA VAL A 24 -3.49 -14.70 5.37
C VAL A 24 -2.49 -13.68 5.86
N ARG A 25 -1.64 -13.19 4.97
CA ARG A 25 -0.62 -12.23 5.33
C ARG A 25 -0.20 -11.45 4.08
N VAL A 26 0.05 -10.16 4.27
CA VAL A 26 0.56 -9.31 3.21
C VAL A 26 2.08 -9.26 3.36
N THR A 27 2.80 -9.58 2.29
CA THR A 27 4.24 -9.61 2.33
C THR A 27 4.88 -8.39 1.72
N ARG A 28 4.19 -7.74 0.78
CA ARG A 28 4.74 -6.59 0.10
C ARG A 28 3.64 -5.69 -0.41
N VAL A 29 3.87 -4.39 -0.33
CA VAL A 29 2.94 -3.38 -0.81
C VAL A 29 3.71 -2.39 -1.67
N SER A 30 3.19 -2.09 -2.86
CA SER A 30 3.78 -1.08 -3.73
C SER A 30 2.84 0.09 -3.85
N VAL A 31 3.37 1.29 -3.63
CA VAL A 31 2.58 2.51 -3.73
C VAL A 31 3.32 3.54 -4.54
N ARG A 32 2.55 4.43 -5.15
CA ARG A 32 3.08 5.59 -5.84
C ARG A 32 2.65 6.82 -5.07
N LEU A 33 3.62 7.62 -4.68
CA LEU A 33 3.37 8.84 -3.92
C LEU A 33 3.23 9.99 -4.90
N GLY A 34 2.10 10.65 -4.90
CA GLY A 34 1.84 11.72 -5.83
C GLY A 34 2.75 12.91 -5.60
N ALA A 35 3.00 13.67 -6.65
CA ALA A 35 3.90 14.81 -6.59
C ALA A 35 3.45 15.85 -5.57
N LEU A 36 2.16 15.95 -5.33
CA LEU A 36 1.60 16.92 -4.40
C LEU A 36 1.19 16.30 -3.07
N SER A 37 1.55 15.04 -2.83
CA SER A 37 1.11 14.35 -1.62
C SER A 37 1.90 14.76 -0.39
N HIS A 38 3.06 15.35 -0.57
CA HIS A 38 3.96 15.75 0.51
C HIS A 38 4.56 14.58 1.27
N PHE A 39 4.39 13.35 0.78
CA PHE A 39 5.06 12.22 1.37
C PHE A 39 6.42 11.98 0.74
N THR A 40 7.41 11.68 1.57
CA THR A 40 8.64 11.07 1.08
C THR A 40 8.50 9.56 1.30
N PRO A 41 9.27 8.75 0.57
CA PRO A 41 9.23 7.30 0.80
C PRO A 41 9.51 6.91 2.24
N GLU A 42 10.47 7.56 2.89
CA GLU A 42 10.81 7.24 4.26
C GLU A 42 9.68 7.58 5.21
N HIS A 43 9.09 8.75 5.03
CA HIS A 43 8.00 9.20 5.86
C HIS A 43 6.79 8.27 5.69
N PHE A 44 6.52 7.89 4.46
CA PHE A 44 5.42 6.99 4.19
C PHE A 44 5.65 5.65 4.88
N ARG A 45 6.87 5.11 4.79
CA ARG A 45 7.18 3.82 5.41
C ARG A 45 7.00 3.86 6.92
N GLU A 46 7.38 4.97 7.54
CA GLU A 46 7.23 5.09 8.99
C GLU A 46 5.76 5.06 9.38
N HIS A 47 4.93 5.80 8.67
CA HIS A 47 3.51 5.82 8.96
C HIS A 47 2.88 4.47 8.67
N PHE A 48 3.33 3.82 7.60
CA PHE A 48 2.82 2.51 7.26
C PHE A 48 3.17 1.50 8.35
N ALA A 49 4.40 1.54 8.85
CA ALA A 49 4.81 0.60 9.88
C ALA A 49 3.92 0.74 11.11
N ASP A 50 3.60 1.97 11.49
CA ASP A 50 2.72 2.19 12.62
C ASP A 50 1.31 1.70 12.35
N ALA A 51 0.78 2.04 11.19
CA ALA A 51 -0.61 1.71 10.87
C ALA A 51 -0.83 0.22 10.67
N SER A 52 0.20 -0.49 10.22
CA SER A 52 0.05 -1.91 9.93
C SER A 52 0.23 -2.80 11.15
N ARG A 53 0.62 -2.22 12.27
CA ARG A 53 0.86 -3.01 13.48
C ARG A 53 -0.41 -3.73 13.90
N GLY A 54 -0.32 -5.04 14.08
CA GLY A 54 -1.48 -5.84 14.46
C GLY A 54 -2.39 -6.22 13.30
N THR A 55 -2.02 -5.89 12.07
CA THR A 55 -2.84 -6.23 10.91
C THR A 55 -2.14 -7.29 10.08
N LEU A 56 -2.81 -7.73 9.02
CA LEU A 56 -2.22 -8.69 8.08
C LEU A 56 -0.98 -8.15 7.40
N ALA A 57 -0.81 -6.85 7.39
CA ALA A 57 0.29 -6.20 6.69
C ALA A 57 1.47 -5.87 7.60
N GLU A 58 1.42 -6.26 8.85
CA GLU A 58 2.52 -5.99 9.76
C GLU A 58 3.79 -6.65 9.25
N GLY A 59 4.86 -5.87 9.14
CA GLY A 59 6.13 -6.38 8.65
C GLY A 59 6.24 -6.46 7.15
N ALA A 60 5.22 -6.05 6.42
CA ALA A 60 5.26 -6.10 4.96
C ALA A 60 6.33 -5.15 4.43
N GLU A 61 6.95 -5.58 3.35
CA GLU A 61 7.90 -4.73 2.65
C GLU A 61 7.14 -3.66 1.88
N VAL A 62 7.60 -2.41 1.96
CA VAL A 62 6.92 -1.31 1.31
C VAL A 62 7.82 -0.73 0.23
N GLU A 63 7.32 -0.76 -0.99
CA GLU A 63 7.99 -0.12 -2.11
C GLU A 63 7.25 1.16 -2.43
N ALA A 64 7.87 2.29 -2.18
CA ALA A 64 7.23 3.59 -2.37
C ALA A 64 8.04 4.40 -3.35
N VAL A 65 7.39 4.84 -4.42
CA VAL A 65 8.03 5.60 -5.48
C VAL A 65 7.32 6.93 -5.64
N VAL A 66 8.08 8.00 -5.73
CA VAL A 66 7.51 9.33 -5.92
C VAL A 66 7.28 9.56 -7.42
N ASP A 67 6.09 9.98 -7.75
CA ASP A 67 5.76 10.36 -9.12
C ASP A 67 5.90 11.88 -9.21
N GLY A 68 6.79 12.32 -10.09
CA GLY A 68 7.03 13.75 -10.23
C GLY A 68 6.03 14.48 -11.12
N ASP A 69 5.08 13.78 -11.69
CA ASP A 69 4.11 14.38 -12.62
C ASP A 69 2.99 15.08 -11.86
N LEU A 70 2.99 16.40 -11.91
CA LEU A 70 1.99 17.20 -11.20
C LEU A 70 0.59 17.02 -11.76
N ASP A 71 0.48 16.58 -13.00
CA ASP A 71 -0.81 16.42 -13.65
C ASP A 71 -1.30 14.98 -13.65
N ALA A 72 -0.55 14.07 -13.06
CA ALA A 72 -0.95 12.67 -13.04
C ALA A 72 -2.21 12.47 -12.19
N PRO A 73 -3.05 11.52 -12.55
CA PRO A 73 -4.16 11.15 -11.69
C PRO A 73 -3.59 10.71 -10.33
N GLY A 74 -4.16 11.25 -9.27
CA GLY A 74 -3.70 10.92 -7.92
C GLY A 74 -2.49 11.71 -7.47
N ALA A 75 -2.12 12.79 -8.18
CA ALA A 75 -0.95 13.57 -7.84
C ALA A 75 -0.98 14.12 -6.42
N SER A 76 -2.18 14.36 -5.88
CA SER A 76 -2.30 14.91 -4.53
C SER A 76 -2.43 13.84 -3.47
N GLY A 77 -2.33 12.56 -3.83
CA GLY A 77 -2.53 11.48 -2.89
C GLY A 77 -1.55 10.34 -3.08
N VAL A 78 -1.96 9.17 -2.62
CA VAL A 78 -1.16 7.96 -2.72
C VAL A 78 -1.96 6.93 -3.51
N VAL A 79 -1.30 6.30 -4.48
CA VAL A 79 -1.95 5.28 -5.30
C VAL A 79 -1.39 3.92 -4.91
N LEU A 80 -2.28 3.02 -4.51
CA LEU A 80 -1.90 1.64 -4.20
C LEU A 80 -1.77 0.89 -5.51
N GLU A 81 -0.58 0.38 -5.79
CA GLU A 81 -0.33 -0.24 -7.08
C GLU A 81 -0.39 -1.75 -7.03
N SER A 82 0.09 -2.35 -5.95
CA SER A 82 0.01 -3.80 -5.84
C SER A 82 0.14 -4.23 -4.40
N VAL A 83 -0.41 -5.41 -4.13
CA VAL A 83 -0.32 -6.06 -2.82
C VAL A 83 0.05 -7.50 -3.07
N GLU A 84 1.15 -7.95 -2.46
CA GLU A 84 1.54 -9.35 -2.55
C GLU A 84 1.15 -10.03 -1.25
N VAL A 85 0.53 -11.19 -1.37
CA VAL A 85 -0.02 -11.88 -0.20
C VAL A 85 0.50 -13.31 -0.14
N GLU A 86 0.38 -13.91 1.04
CA GLU A 86 0.65 -15.31 1.25
C GLU A 86 -0.65 -16.02 1.56
N PRO A 87 -0.80 -17.24 1.13
CA PRO A 87 0.13 -18.00 0.29
C PRO A 87 0.08 -17.49 -1.14
N PHE A 88 1.23 -17.52 -1.81
CA PHE A 88 1.27 -17.00 -3.16
C PHE A 88 1.84 -18.02 -4.12
N ASP A 89 1.90 -19.23 -3.68
CA ASP A 89 2.34 -20.27 -4.55
C ASP A 89 1.30 -20.55 -5.61
N PHE A 90 0.09 -20.06 -5.43
CA PHE A 90 -0.86 -20.17 -6.50
C PHE A 90 -0.57 -18.99 -7.42
N GLU A 91 -0.58 -19.24 -8.65
CA GLU A 91 -0.19 -18.27 -9.63
C GLU A 91 -1.32 -17.32 -9.86
N LEU A 92 -1.34 -16.32 -9.04
CA LEU A 92 -2.37 -15.33 -9.12
C LEU A 92 -2.54 -14.75 -10.49
N PRO A 93 -1.47 -14.38 -11.13
CA PRO A 93 -1.64 -13.67 -12.38
C PRO A 93 -2.34 -14.46 -13.43
N GLU A 94 -2.20 -15.77 -13.39
CA GLU A 94 -2.77 -16.52 -14.46
C GLU A 94 -4.20 -16.83 -14.26
N VAL A 95 -4.70 -16.54 -13.13
CA VAL A 95 -6.06 -16.85 -12.85
C VAL A 95 -7.00 -15.85 -13.43
N TRP A 96 -6.55 -14.66 -13.58
CA TRP A 96 -7.44 -13.62 -14.06
C TRP A 96 -6.97 -13.00 -15.37
#